data_42da3959ae222460570312fa30e44168
#
_entry.id   42da3959ae222460570312fa30e44168
#
_cell.length_a   1.000
_cell.length_b   1.000
_cell.length_c   1.000
_cell.angle_alpha   90.00
_cell.angle_beta   90.00
_cell.angle_gamma   90.00
#
_symmetry.space_group_name_H-M   'P 1'
#
loop_
_entity.id
_entity.type
_entity.pdbx_description
1 polymer ?
#
loop_
_entity_poly.entity_id
_entity_poly.type
_entity_poly.pdbx_seq_one_letter_code
_entity_poly.pdbx_strand_id
1 'polypeptide(L)'
;MKPVTSIDDPRYVKAMSHPLRVRILAILMERKASPVELAQVLEGTLGTVSYHVRTLHQLGLIELVDETRVRGAVEHHYKAKSRPAVTDEAWEKAPPIAKQAAVGSSLQMIDDYARASAAAGGFDHSDAALVRVSMKLDAKGWQQLAKACKRLFEQAQRIEADARERLDREAPHDGEEIDVGLVMMMFEAIALGEAIDGSDVRHRRRSRSAATADLS
;
A
#
# COMPACT_ATOMS: atom_id res chain seq x y z
N MET A 1 -8.49 2.17 20.72
CA MET A 1 -9.34 1.61 19.63
C MET A 1 -8.64 0.39 19.06
N LYS A 2 -9.36 -0.72 18.78
CA LYS A 2 -8.74 -1.94 18.26
C LYS A 2 -8.13 -1.70 16.86
N PRO A 3 -6.99 -2.31 16.51
CA PRO A 3 -6.39 -2.17 15.20
C PRO A 3 -7.33 -2.66 14.09
N VAL A 4 -7.21 -2.09 12.90
CA VAL A 4 -7.96 -2.52 11.72
C VAL A 4 -7.21 -3.72 11.11
N THR A 5 -7.83 -4.88 11.13
CA THR A 5 -7.23 -6.14 10.67
C THR A 5 -7.98 -6.79 9.51
N SER A 6 -9.14 -6.23 9.12
CA SER A 6 -9.96 -6.76 8.03
C SER A 6 -10.26 -5.69 6.99
N ILE A 7 -10.31 -6.08 5.71
CA ILE A 7 -10.62 -5.18 4.59
C ILE A 7 -12.10 -4.84 4.49
N ASP A 8 -12.96 -5.59 5.13
CA ASP A 8 -14.39 -5.32 5.28
C ASP A 8 -14.73 -4.51 6.56
N ASP A 9 -13.71 -4.18 7.40
CA ASP A 9 -13.91 -3.23 8.49
C ASP A 9 -14.43 -1.91 7.91
N PRO A 10 -15.61 -1.42 8.35
CA PRO A 10 -16.19 -0.19 7.81
C PRO A 10 -15.25 1.01 7.87
N ARG A 11 -14.32 1.03 8.84
CA ARG A 11 -13.31 2.08 8.98
C ARG A 11 -12.30 2.02 7.83
N TYR A 12 -11.84 0.80 7.48
CA TYR A 12 -10.93 0.57 6.36
C TYR A 12 -11.60 0.92 5.03
N VAL A 13 -12.79 0.38 4.79
CA VAL A 13 -13.57 0.67 3.58
C VAL A 13 -13.79 2.18 3.43
N LYS A 14 -14.17 2.88 4.51
CA LYS A 14 -14.36 4.33 4.50
C LYS A 14 -13.05 5.06 4.23
N ALA A 15 -11.92 4.63 4.77
CA ALA A 15 -10.62 5.25 4.50
C ALA A 15 -10.22 5.08 3.04
N MET A 16 -10.32 3.87 2.49
CA MET A 16 -9.89 3.53 1.13
C MET A 16 -10.86 4.02 0.04
N SER A 17 -12.07 4.44 0.38
CA SER A 17 -13.08 4.89 -0.60
C SER A 17 -12.82 6.30 -1.18
N HIS A 18 -11.76 7.00 -0.76
CA HIS A 18 -11.44 8.33 -1.26
C HIS A 18 -9.96 8.45 -1.60
N PRO A 19 -9.57 8.78 -2.85
CA PRO A 19 -8.17 8.81 -3.29
C PRO A 19 -7.26 9.67 -2.40
N LEU A 20 -7.71 10.86 -2.01
CA LEU A 20 -6.92 11.75 -1.17
C LEU A 20 -6.63 11.15 0.22
N ARG A 21 -7.58 10.39 0.82
CA ARG A 21 -7.32 9.70 2.09
C ARG A 21 -6.26 8.61 1.96
N VAL A 22 -6.28 7.88 0.85
CA VAL A 22 -5.27 6.86 0.53
C VAL A 22 -3.88 7.50 0.44
N ARG A 23 -3.75 8.62 -0.29
CA ARG A 23 -2.48 9.36 -0.44
C ARG A 23 -1.99 9.94 0.89
N ILE A 24 -2.88 10.55 1.68
CA ILE A 24 -2.55 11.04 3.03
C ILE A 24 -2.03 9.90 3.92
N LEU A 25 -2.74 8.77 3.92
CA LEU A 25 -2.36 7.63 4.74
C LEU A 25 -1.01 7.04 4.30
N ALA A 26 -0.72 6.98 3.00
CA ALA A 26 0.57 6.55 2.48
C ALA A 26 1.72 7.40 3.03
N ILE A 27 1.61 8.73 2.94
CA ILE A 27 2.64 9.65 3.47
C ILE A 27 2.81 9.47 5.00
N LEU A 28 1.70 9.34 5.73
CA LEU A 28 1.74 9.20 7.18
C LEU A 28 2.22 7.81 7.64
N MET A 29 2.29 6.81 6.77
CA MET A 29 2.95 5.54 7.03
C MET A 29 4.48 5.66 6.99
N GLU A 30 5.00 6.54 6.17
CA GLU A 30 6.43 6.76 6.00
C GLU A 30 6.98 7.74 7.05
N ARG A 31 6.31 8.89 7.19
CA ARG A 31 6.77 9.95 8.09
C ARG A 31 5.61 10.63 8.83
N LYS A 32 5.93 11.32 9.92
CA LYS A 32 4.98 12.26 10.53
C LYS A 32 4.81 13.48 9.65
N ALA A 33 3.59 14.00 9.56
CA ALA A 33 3.31 15.24 8.85
C ALA A 33 2.10 15.98 9.44
N SER A 34 2.11 17.30 9.28
CA SER A 34 0.98 18.16 9.58
C SER A 34 0.01 18.29 8.39
N PRO A 35 -1.24 18.71 8.59
CA PRO A 35 -2.15 19.05 7.49
C PRO A 35 -1.62 20.10 6.53
N VAL A 36 -0.78 21.02 6.98
CA VAL A 36 -0.15 22.06 6.15
C VAL A 36 0.87 21.43 5.21
N GLU A 37 1.79 20.62 5.75
CA GLU A 37 2.78 19.87 4.97
C GLU A 37 2.13 18.91 3.97
N LEU A 38 1.08 18.20 4.40
CA LEU A 38 0.31 17.32 3.52
C LEU A 38 -0.38 18.09 2.39
N ALA A 39 -0.91 19.27 2.66
CA ALA A 39 -1.54 20.12 1.65
C ALA A 39 -0.53 20.60 0.58
N GLN A 40 0.69 20.90 1.00
CA GLN A 40 1.78 21.28 0.09
C GLN A 40 2.19 20.09 -0.80
N VAL A 41 2.49 18.95 -0.20
CA VAL A 41 2.95 17.75 -0.94
C VAL A 41 1.87 17.20 -1.89
N LEU A 42 0.60 17.28 -1.49
CA LEU A 42 -0.53 16.74 -2.27
C LEU A 42 -1.14 17.77 -3.22
N GLU A 43 -0.58 18.99 -3.27
CA GLU A 43 -1.08 20.13 -4.07
C GLU A 43 -2.57 20.40 -3.83
N GLY A 44 -3.00 20.20 -2.57
CA GLY A 44 -4.38 20.31 -2.15
C GLY A 44 -4.65 21.55 -1.29
N THR A 45 -5.92 21.92 -1.13
CA THR A 45 -6.27 22.99 -0.19
C THR A 45 -6.16 22.50 1.26
N LEU A 46 -5.66 23.35 2.15
CA LEU A 46 -5.54 23.04 3.57
C LEU A 46 -6.88 22.59 4.19
N GLY A 47 -7.99 23.20 3.80
CA GLY A 47 -9.31 22.86 4.31
C GLY A 47 -9.72 21.42 3.96
N THR A 48 -9.53 21.02 2.70
CA THR A 48 -9.84 19.69 2.22
C THR A 48 -8.93 18.64 2.88
N VAL A 49 -7.62 18.90 2.93
CA VAL A 49 -6.66 17.98 3.56
C VAL A 49 -6.95 17.83 5.05
N SER A 50 -7.18 18.92 5.77
CA SER A 50 -7.52 18.91 7.21
C SER A 50 -8.80 18.12 7.49
N TYR A 51 -9.79 18.20 6.62
CA TYR A 51 -11.02 17.40 6.74
C TYR A 51 -10.70 15.89 6.62
N HIS A 52 -9.89 15.49 5.65
CA HIS A 52 -9.53 14.09 5.48
C HIS A 52 -8.59 13.57 6.56
N VAL A 53 -7.64 14.36 7.05
CA VAL A 53 -6.80 14.03 8.21
C VAL A 53 -7.67 13.79 9.45
N ARG A 54 -8.61 14.71 9.74
CA ARG A 54 -9.56 14.54 10.85
C ARG A 54 -10.39 13.26 10.69
N THR A 55 -10.85 12.96 9.49
CA THR A 55 -11.59 11.73 9.19
C THR A 55 -10.75 10.49 9.48
N LEU A 56 -9.50 10.43 9.02
CA LEU A 56 -8.59 9.31 9.28
C LEU A 56 -8.26 9.15 10.77
N HIS A 57 -8.12 10.27 11.49
CA HIS A 57 -7.93 10.27 12.94
C HIS A 57 -9.16 9.72 13.66
N GLN A 58 -10.37 10.14 13.30
CA GLN A 58 -11.62 9.61 13.85
C GLN A 58 -11.82 8.13 13.57
N LEU A 59 -11.37 7.65 12.40
CA LEU A 59 -11.37 6.23 12.07
C LEU A 59 -10.29 5.44 12.85
N GLY A 60 -9.38 6.14 13.55
CA GLY A 60 -8.31 5.57 14.36
C GLY A 60 -7.19 4.93 13.54
N LEU A 61 -7.02 5.34 12.30
CA LEU A 61 -5.96 4.88 11.40
C LEU A 61 -4.67 5.69 11.56
N ILE A 62 -4.79 6.92 12.03
CA ILE A 62 -3.68 7.80 12.36
C ILE A 62 -3.78 8.29 13.80
N GLU A 63 -2.68 8.76 14.35
CA GLU A 63 -2.62 9.37 15.69
C GLU A 63 -1.83 10.66 15.67
N LEU A 64 -2.16 11.54 16.60
CA LEU A 64 -1.38 12.73 16.89
C LEU A 64 -0.10 12.30 17.62
N VAL A 65 1.05 12.64 17.06
CA VAL A 65 2.35 12.26 17.61
C VAL A 65 3.18 13.43 18.09
N ASP A 66 2.87 14.65 17.62
CA ASP A 66 3.63 15.84 17.95
C ASP A 66 2.81 17.12 17.78
N GLU A 67 3.16 18.17 18.52
CA GLU A 67 2.55 19.49 18.45
C GLU A 67 3.66 20.56 18.42
N THR A 68 3.62 21.42 17.41
CA THR A 68 4.58 22.51 17.27
C THR A 68 3.89 23.86 17.33
N ARG A 69 4.40 24.78 18.14
CA ARG A 69 3.88 26.17 18.19
C ARG A 69 4.45 27.00 17.05
N VAL A 70 3.58 27.48 16.15
CA VAL A 70 3.95 28.29 15.02
C VAL A 70 3.14 29.59 15.02
N ARG A 71 3.82 30.72 15.24
CA ARG A 71 3.22 32.07 15.13
C ARG A 71 1.87 32.25 15.87
N GLY A 72 1.76 31.70 17.09
CA GLY A 72 0.55 31.82 17.91
C GLY A 72 -0.53 30.76 17.63
N ALA A 73 -0.31 29.83 16.75
CA ALA A 73 -1.13 28.64 16.52
C ALA A 73 -0.39 27.37 16.93
N VAL A 74 -1.13 26.28 17.12
CA VAL A 74 -0.58 24.94 17.36
C VAL A 74 -0.74 24.12 16.09
N GLU A 75 0.36 23.65 15.54
CA GLU A 75 0.42 22.74 14.41
C GLU A 75 0.49 21.30 14.93
N HIS A 76 -0.46 20.48 14.50
CA HIS A 76 -0.58 19.09 14.92
C HIS A 76 0.06 18.17 13.87
N HIS A 77 0.97 17.30 14.30
CA HIS A 77 1.61 16.32 13.42
C HIS A 77 1.05 14.93 13.68
N TYR A 78 0.68 14.27 12.61
CA TYR A 78 0.07 12.94 12.64
C TYR A 78 1.01 11.90 12.04
N LYS A 79 0.85 10.65 12.46
CA LYS A 79 1.50 9.46 11.90
C LYS A 79 0.49 8.32 11.81
N ALA A 80 0.65 7.42 10.85
CA ALA A 80 -0.18 6.22 10.80
C ALA A 80 0.17 5.28 11.97
N LYS A 81 -0.86 4.69 12.60
CA LYS A 81 -0.67 3.79 13.75
C LYS A 81 0.02 2.49 13.38
N SER A 82 -0.32 1.94 12.23
CA SER A 82 0.29 0.76 11.62
C SER A 82 -0.21 0.64 10.20
N ARG A 83 0.51 -0.06 9.34
CA ARG A 83 -0.09 -0.56 8.09
C ARG A 83 -1.31 -1.39 8.48
N PRO A 84 -2.50 -1.13 7.90
CA PRO A 84 -3.62 -2.06 8.05
C PRO A 84 -3.17 -3.41 7.47
N ALA A 85 -2.73 -4.31 8.35
CA ALA A 85 -2.35 -5.66 7.94
C ALA A 85 -3.65 -6.44 7.74
N VAL A 86 -4.07 -6.54 6.50
CA VAL A 86 -5.15 -7.46 6.13
C VAL A 86 -4.58 -8.87 6.22
N THR A 87 -5.08 -9.67 7.15
CA THR A 87 -4.65 -11.08 7.29
C THR A 87 -5.13 -11.89 6.09
N ASP A 88 -4.42 -12.97 5.75
CA ASP A 88 -4.80 -13.89 4.67
C ASP A 88 -6.25 -14.38 4.85
N GLU A 89 -6.66 -14.67 6.09
CA GLU A 89 -8.03 -15.10 6.43
C GLU A 89 -9.07 -13.99 6.16
N ALA A 90 -8.78 -12.75 6.53
CA ALA A 90 -9.67 -11.62 6.27
C ALA A 90 -9.77 -11.32 4.77
N TRP A 91 -8.66 -11.49 4.04
CA TRP A 91 -8.65 -11.37 2.59
C TRP A 91 -9.51 -12.46 1.94
N GLU A 92 -9.37 -13.71 2.35
CA GLU A 92 -10.12 -14.83 1.78
C GLU A 92 -11.63 -14.62 1.92
N LYS A 93 -12.10 -14.19 3.10
CA LYS A 93 -13.51 -13.95 3.43
C LYS A 93 -14.11 -12.67 2.85
N ALA A 94 -13.26 -11.75 2.36
CA ALA A 94 -13.73 -10.44 1.92
C ALA A 94 -14.57 -10.52 0.64
N PRO A 95 -15.64 -9.70 0.53
CA PRO A 95 -16.46 -9.62 -0.66
C PRO A 95 -15.64 -9.17 -1.89
N PRO A 96 -15.98 -9.65 -3.11
CA PRO A 96 -15.24 -9.30 -4.32
C PRO A 96 -15.12 -7.79 -4.56
N ILE A 97 -16.15 -7.01 -4.23
CA ILE A 97 -16.14 -5.55 -4.38
C ILE A 97 -15.13 -4.88 -3.44
N ALA A 98 -14.99 -5.38 -2.20
CA ALA A 98 -14.01 -4.87 -1.25
C ALA A 98 -12.58 -5.20 -1.71
N LYS A 99 -12.35 -6.42 -2.22
CA LYS A 99 -11.07 -6.81 -2.83
C LYS A 99 -10.70 -5.92 -4.01
N GLN A 100 -11.65 -5.66 -4.91
CA GLN A 100 -11.43 -4.78 -6.07
C GLN A 100 -11.07 -3.35 -5.64
N ALA A 101 -11.80 -2.80 -4.66
CA ALA A 101 -11.53 -1.46 -4.14
C ALA A 101 -10.15 -1.37 -3.49
N ALA A 102 -9.78 -2.36 -2.68
CA ALA A 102 -8.48 -2.43 -2.02
C ALA A 102 -7.33 -2.55 -3.04
N VAL A 103 -7.47 -3.43 -4.04
CA VAL A 103 -6.48 -3.56 -5.12
C VAL A 103 -6.38 -2.28 -5.93
N GLY A 104 -7.50 -1.67 -6.32
CA GLY A 104 -7.52 -0.41 -7.09
C GLY A 104 -6.81 0.72 -6.35
N SER A 105 -7.09 0.89 -5.06
CA SER A 105 -6.42 1.89 -4.21
C SER A 105 -4.92 1.63 -4.07
N SER A 106 -4.53 0.35 -3.93
CA SER A 106 -3.11 -0.02 -3.83
C SER A 106 -2.36 0.24 -5.13
N LEU A 107 -2.96 -0.10 -6.28
CA LEU A 107 -2.35 0.16 -7.58
C LEU A 107 -2.17 1.66 -7.84
N GLN A 108 -3.16 2.48 -7.48
CA GLN A 108 -3.04 3.94 -7.60
C GLN A 108 -1.91 4.49 -6.73
N MET A 109 -1.80 4.04 -5.48
CA MET A 109 -0.72 4.45 -4.58
C MET A 109 0.66 4.03 -5.13
N ILE A 110 0.78 2.81 -5.66
CA ILE A 110 2.01 2.30 -6.28
C ILE A 110 2.38 3.16 -7.50
N ASP A 111 1.42 3.48 -8.37
CA ASP A 111 1.66 4.31 -9.56
C ASP A 111 2.12 5.73 -9.18
N ASP A 112 1.42 6.39 -8.24
CA ASP A 112 1.77 7.71 -7.74
C ASP A 112 3.21 7.72 -7.18
N TYR A 113 3.54 6.73 -6.33
CA TYR A 113 4.85 6.63 -5.69
C TYR A 113 5.97 6.32 -6.67
N ALA A 114 5.76 5.33 -7.55
CA ALA A 114 6.76 4.96 -8.55
C ALA A 114 7.04 6.08 -9.55
N ARG A 115 6.01 6.83 -9.97
CA ARG A 115 6.18 8.00 -10.86
C ARG A 115 6.94 9.13 -10.18
N ALA A 116 6.62 9.44 -8.91
CA ALA A 116 7.33 10.45 -8.14
C ALA A 116 8.80 10.07 -7.97
N SER A 117 9.09 8.82 -7.61
CA SER A 117 10.45 8.31 -7.48
C SER A 117 11.22 8.36 -8.82
N ALA A 118 10.58 7.97 -9.91
CA ALA A 118 11.19 8.03 -11.25
C ALA A 118 11.53 9.48 -11.65
N ALA A 119 10.63 10.43 -11.39
CA ALA A 119 10.87 11.84 -11.66
C ALA A 119 12.01 12.44 -10.82
N ALA A 120 12.26 11.90 -9.63
CA ALA A 120 13.34 12.28 -8.72
C ALA A 120 14.66 11.51 -8.96
N GLY A 121 14.76 10.67 -10.00
CA GLY A 121 15.97 9.87 -10.27
C GLY A 121 16.11 8.59 -9.44
N GLY A 122 15.05 8.16 -8.74
CA GLY A 122 15.09 6.99 -7.86
C GLY A 122 15.36 5.66 -8.58
N PHE A 123 15.35 5.65 -9.91
CA PHE A 123 15.73 4.50 -10.74
C PHE A 123 17.13 4.62 -11.36
N ASP A 124 17.88 5.67 -11.05
CA ASP A 124 19.22 5.91 -11.59
C ASP A 124 20.30 5.10 -10.85
N HIS A 125 19.98 4.54 -9.68
CA HIS A 125 20.88 3.67 -8.93
C HIS A 125 21.20 2.41 -9.74
N SER A 126 22.47 2.01 -9.76
CA SER A 126 22.95 0.88 -10.58
C SER A 126 22.25 -0.46 -10.31
N ASP A 127 21.77 -0.65 -9.08
CA ASP A 127 21.07 -1.86 -8.64
C ASP A 127 19.54 -1.71 -8.63
N ALA A 128 19.03 -0.57 -9.11
CA ALA A 128 17.59 -0.40 -9.30
C ALA A 128 17.07 -1.36 -10.37
N ALA A 129 15.94 -1.99 -10.13
CA ALA A 129 15.39 -2.99 -11.02
C ALA A 129 13.89 -2.80 -11.27
N LEU A 130 13.50 -2.87 -12.55
CA LEU A 130 12.11 -2.95 -12.96
C LEU A 130 11.91 -4.26 -13.72
N VAL A 131 11.30 -5.24 -13.09
CA VAL A 131 11.10 -6.58 -13.64
C VAL A 131 9.62 -6.90 -13.81
N ARG A 132 9.26 -7.29 -15.03
CA ARG A 132 7.93 -7.81 -15.35
C ARG A 132 8.08 -9.12 -16.12
N VAL A 133 7.48 -10.18 -15.58
CA VAL A 133 7.52 -11.51 -16.20
C VAL A 133 6.11 -12.05 -16.38
N SER A 134 5.82 -12.62 -17.55
CA SER A 134 4.61 -13.40 -17.80
C SER A 134 4.98 -14.88 -17.83
N MET A 135 4.28 -15.69 -17.03
CA MET A 135 4.53 -17.12 -16.89
C MET A 135 3.25 -17.93 -17.05
N LYS A 136 3.36 -19.15 -17.55
CA LYS A 136 2.28 -20.14 -17.49
C LYS A 136 2.67 -21.19 -16.46
N LEU A 137 1.88 -21.33 -15.42
CA LEU A 137 2.14 -22.22 -14.30
C LEU A 137 0.94 -23.14 -14.07
N ASP A 138 1.22 -24.34 -13.62
CA ASP A 138 0.23 -25.22 -13.00
C ASP A 138 0.00 -24.84 -11.52
N ALA A 139 -0.92 -25.52 -10.84
CA ALA A 139 -1.25 -25.26 -9.43
C ALA A 139 -0.02 -25.41 -8.51
N LYS A 140 0.86 -26.37 -8.79
CA LYS A 140 2.09 -26.62 -8.03
C LYS A 140 3.09 -25.49 -8.24
N GLY A 141 3.30 -25.05 -9.49
CA GLY A 141 4.15 -23.92 -9.83
C GLY A 141 3.67 -22.62 -9.20
N TRP A 142 2.34 -22.37 -9.21
CA TRP A 142 1.74 -21.24 -8.51
C TRP A 142 2.09 -21.23 -7.01
N GLN A 143 1.89 -22.37 -6.33
CA GLN A 143 2.22 -22.48 -4.91
C GLN A 143 3.72 -22.30 -4.63
N GLN A 144 4.58 -22.83 -5.50
CA GLN A 144 6.03 -22.65 -5.36
C GLN A 144 6.42 -21.18 -5.50
N LEU A 145 5.87 -20.46 -6.48
CA LEU A 145 6.11 -19.04 -6.69
C LEU A 145 5.58 -18.21 -5.51
N ALA A 146 4.38 -18.49 -5.02
CA ALA A 146 3.81 -17.80 -3.85
C ALA A 146 4.72 -17.95 -2.60
N LYS A 147 5.25 -19.16 -2.35
CA LYS A 147 6.21 -19.39 -1.27
C LYS A 147 7.53 -18.64 -1.50
N ALA A 148 8.00 -18.51 -2.73
CA ALA A 148 9.20 -17.75 -3.05
C ALA A 148 9.00 -16.25 -2.79
N CYS A 149 7.88 -15.69 -3.22
CA CYS A 149 7.51 -14.31 -2.94
C CYS A 149 7.43 -14.01 -1.43
N LYS A 150 6.82 -14.92 -0.66
CA LYS A 150 6.75 -14.78 0.79
C LYS A 150 8.15 -14.77 1.44
N ARG A 151 9.04 -15.68 1.04
CA ARG A 151 10.42 -15.70 1.53
C ARG A 151 11.20 -14.44 1.20
N LEU A 152 11.02 -13.90 -0.02
CA LEU A 152 11.66 -12.64 -0.41
C LEU A 152 11.18 -11.49 0.46
N PHE A 153 9.88 -11.41 0.73
CA PHE A 153 9.32 -10.39 1.63
C PHE A 153 9.86 -10.50 3.06
N GLU A 154 9.92 -11.72 3.62
CA GLU A 154 10.50 -11.97 4.96
C GLU A 154 11.99 -11.61 5.00
N GLN A 155 12.72 -11.85 3.90
CA GLN A 155 14.12 -11.47 3.78
C GLN A 155 14.28 -9.94 3.73
N ALA A 156 13.45 -9.23 2.96
CA ALA A 156 13.46 -7.78 2.89
C ALA A 156 13.22 -7.14 4.28
N GLN A 157 12.28 -7.68 5.05
CA GLN A 157 12.02 -7.20 6.42
C GLN A 157 13.23 -7.40 7.35
N ARG A 158 13.96 -8.51 7.20
CA ARG A 158 15.19 -8.75 7.98
C ARG A 158 16.29 -7.77 7.59
N ILE A 159 16.48 -7.54 6.27
CA ILE A 159 17.46 -6.57 5.77
C ILE A 159 17.15 -5.17 6.32
N GLU A 160 15.87 -4.76 6.32
CA GLU A 160 15.45 -3.47 6.91
C GLU A 160 15.77 -3.40 8.40
N ALA A 161 15.45 -4.44 9.16
CA ALA A 161 15.73 -4.48 10.60
C ALA A 161 17.23 -4.38 10.91
N ASP A 162 18.05 -5.15 10.19
CA ASP A 162 19.51 -5.13 10.33
C ASP A 162 20.12 -3.76 9.92
N ALA A 163 19.55 -3.14 8.87
CA ALA A 163 19.97 -1.80 8.44
C ALA A 163 19.63 -0.75 9.50
N ARG A 164 18.42 -0.78 10.04
CA ARG A 164 17.99 0.11 11.12
C ARG A 164 18.89 -0.01 12.36
N GLU A 165 19.24 -1.24 12.77
CA GLU A 165 20.13 -1.47 13.89
C GLU A 165 21.54 -0.89 13.64
N ARG A 166 22.04 -0.92 12.40
CA ARG A 166 23.30 -0.27 12.03
C ARG A 166 23.21 1.25 12.09
N LEU A 167 22.15 1.84 11.53
CA LEU A 167 21.91 3.27 11.55
C LEU A 167 21.76 3.82 12.98
N ASP A 168 21.14 3.05 13.89
CA ASP A 168 20.96 3.44 15.29
C ASP A 168 22.28 3.35 16.10
N ARG A 169 23.19 2.44 15.74
CA ARG A 169 24.47 2.24 16.47
C ARG A 169 25.57 3.22 16.04
N GLU A 170 25.56 3.64 14.83
CA GLU A 170 26.59 4.50 14.28
C GLU A 170 26.14 5.95 14.43
N ALA A 171 26.88 6.75 15.26
CA ALA A 171 26.76 8.22 15.26
C ALA A 171 26.93 8.73 13.83
N PRO A 172 26.37 9.90 13.46
CA PRO A 172 26.17 10.30 12.07
C PRO A 172 27.45 10.13 11.24
N HIS A 173 27.54 8.97 10.61
CA HIS A 173 28.50 8.75 9.54
C HIS A 173 27.92 9.35 8.26
N ASP A 174 28.79 9.78 7.35
CA ASP A 174 28.46 10.21 5.98
C ASP A 174 27.84 9.10 5.11
N GLY A 175 27.23 8.07 5.73
CA GLY A 175 26.43 7.02 5.10
C GLY A 175 25.05 7.58 4.81
N GLU A 176 24.78 7.82 3.55
CA GLU A 176 23.51 8.30 3.03
C GLU A 176 22.41 7.29 3.38
N GLU A 177 21.42 7.68 4.18
CA GLU A 177 20.22 6.89 4.40
C GLU A 177 19.42 6.87 3.07
N ILE A 178 19.14 5.66 2.55
CA ILE A 178 18.45 5.48 1.27
C ILE A 178 17.03 4.99 1.52
N ASP A 179 16.05 5.77 1.10
CA ASP A 179 14.66 5.36 1.07
C ASP A 179 14.42 4.37 -0.08
N VAL A 180 14.07 3.13 0.25
CA VAL A 180 13.86 2.04 -0.74
C VAL A 180 12.40 1.69 -0.87
N GLY A 181 11.85 1.75 -2.08
CA GLY A 181 10.54 1.24 -2.44
C GLY A 181 10.63 -0.16 -3.07
N LEU A 182 10.07 -1.19 -2.41
CA LEU A 182 9.93 -2.53 -2.97
C LEU A 182 8.46 -2.84 -3.24
N VAL A 183 8.12 -3.06 -4.50
CA VAL A 183 6.77 -3.48 -4.92
C VAL A 183 6.84 -4.86 -5.53
N MET A 184 6.05 -5.78 -4.97
CA MET A 184 5.93 -7.15 -5.48
C MET A 184 4.46 -7.50 -5.64
N MET A 185 4.07 -7.96 -6.82
CA MET A 185 2.72 -8.37 -7.13
C MET A 185 2.71 -9.73 -7.80
N MET A 186 1.88 -10.64 -7.28
CA MET A 186 1.58 -11.93 -7.89
C MET A 186 0.07 -12.05 -8.08
N PHE A 187 -0.37 -12.27 -9.30
CA PHE A 187 -1.80 -12.33 -9.63
C PHE A 187 -2.03 -13.24 -10.84
N GLU A 188 -3.24 -13.75 -10.98
CA GLU A 188 -3.64 -14.48 -12.18
C GLU A 188 -3.79 -13.49 -13.34
N ALA A 189 -2.87 -13.54 -14.30
CA ALA A 189 -2.87 -12.65 -15.44
C ALA A 189 -3.95 -13.07 -16.45
N ILE A 190 -4.64 -12.07 -17.02
CA ILE A 190 -5.45 -12.22 -18.22
C ILE A 190 -4.65 -11.77 -19.44
N ALA A 191 -4.89 -12.34 -20.61
CA ALA A 191 -4.26 -11.87 -21.84
C ALA A 191 -4.65 -10.41 -22.09
N LEU A 192 -3.67 -9.55 -22.39
CA LEU A 192 -3.92 -8.11 -22.59
C LEU A 192 -4.95 -7.83 -23.69
N GLY A 193 -5.00 -8.68 -24.74
CA GLY A 193 -6.03 -8.59 -25.78
C GLY A 193 -7.46 -8.89 -25.28
N GLU A 194 -7.60 -9.78 -24.30
CA GLU A 194 -8.89 -10.09 -23.67
C GLU A 194 -9.30 -9.00 -22.64
N ALA A 195 -8.34 -8.30 -22.06
CA ALA A 195 -8.59 -7.22 -21.10
C ALA A 195 -9.20 -5.95 -21.76
N ILE A 196 -8.86 -5.71 -23.03
CA ILE A 196 -9.32 -4.54 -23.78
C ILE A 196 -10.75 -4.75 -24.29
N ASP A 197 -11.15 -5.98 -24.59
CA ASP A 197 -12.45 -6.31 -25.17
C ASP A 197 -13.56 -6.57 -24.15
N GLY A 198 -13.40 -6.26 -22.90
CA GLY A 198 -14.38 -6.15 -21.79
C GLY A 198 -15.57 -7.16 -21.73
N SER A 199 -15.81 -7.92 -22.78
CA SER A 199 -17.00 -8.77 -22.95
C SER A 199 -16.83 -10.20 -22.40
N ASP A 200 -15.62 -10.76 -22.39
CA ASP A 200 -15.39 -12.19 -22.09
C ASP A 200 -15.01 -12.47 -20.60
N VAL A 201 -14.60 -11.46 -19.84
CA VAL A 201 -14.21 -11.62 -18.44
C VAL A 201 -15.40 -12.05 -17.55
N ARG A 202 -16.63 -11.70 -17.94
CA ARG A 202 -17.85 -12.09 -17.19
C ARG A 202 -18.25 -13.54 -17.40
N HIS A 203 -17.94 -14.13 -18.54
CA HIS A 203 -18.30 -15.53 -18.87
C HIS A 203 -17.41 -16.54 -18.16
N ARG A 204 -16.10 -16.31 -18.09
CA ARG A 204 -15.15 -17.22 -17.41
C ARG A 204 -15.34 -17.28 -15.88
N ARG A 205 -15.82 -16.19 -15.25
CA ARG A 205 -16.17 -16.22 -13.81
C ARG A 205 -17.36 -17.11 -13.50
N ARG A 206 -18.35 -17.19 -14.40
CA ARG A 206 -19.54 -18.04 -14.22
C ARG A 206 -19.23 -19.52 -14.40
N SER A 207 -18.37 -19.89 -15.34
CA SER A 207 -18.00 -21.29 -15.59
C SER A 207 -17.10 -21.86 -14.47
N ARG A 208 -16.25 -21.06 -13.82
CA ARG A 208 -15.43 -21.52 -12.68
C ARG A 208 -16.23 -21.66 -11.38
N SER A 209 -17.22 -20.81 -11.14
CA SER A 209 -18.12 -20.96 -9.98
C SER A 209 -19.00 -22.22 -10.09
N ALA A 210 -19.33 -22.66 -11.29
CA ALA A 210 -20.07 -23.90 -11.52
C ALA A 210 -19.20 -25.15 -11.34
N ALA A 211 -17.92 -25.10 -11.72
CA ALA A 211 -17.00 -26.25 -11.61
C ALA A 211 -16.55 -26.56 -10.18
N THR A 212 -16.61 -25.59 -9.26
CA THR A 212 -16.32 -25.79 -7.82
C THR A 212 -17.53 -26.27 -7.02
N ALA A 213 -18.74 -26.12 -7.55
CA ALA A 213 -19.96 -26.59 -6.90
C ALA A 213 -20.24 -28.09 -7.15
N ASP A 214 -19.61 -28.71 -8.17
CA ASP A 214 -19.76 -30.11 -8.52
C ASP A 214 -18.75 -31.08 -7.83
N LEU A 215 -17.89 -30.55 -6.96
CA LEU A 215 -16.86 -31.30 -6.23
C LEU A 215 -17.05 -31.27 -4.70
N SER A 216 -18.26 -30.93 -4.22
CA SER A 216 -18.60 -30.95 -2.79
C SER A 216 -19.60 -32.05 -2.46
#